data_f3cc89fb5dd9753599dfd27630d4d48a
#
_entry.id   f3cc89fb5dd9753599dfd27630d4d48a
#
_cell.length_a   1.000
_cell.length_b   1.000
_cell.length_c   1.000
_cell.angle_alpha   90.00
_cell.angle_beta   90.00
_cell.angle_gamma   90.00
#
_symmetry.space_group_name_H-M   'P 1'
#
loop_
_entity.id
_entity.type
_entity.pdbx_description
1 polymer ?
#
loop_
_entity_poly.entity_id
_entity_poly.type
_entity_poly.pdbx_seq_one_letter_code
_entity_poly.pdbx_strand_id
1 'polypeptide(L)'
;MFLSMFSCATKKNKEIAVGYGWSNNSINTVKFRKNALTSFKNFQFIAYYDADGSVVLGKRKLKSNNWEIVKTAYTGNVKDAHNSISIAMDGDGYLHVSWDHHDTKLKYAKSKLPLSLQLGEEESMTGITEQKVTYPEFYSLPNGNLLFFYRSGSSGRGNMVINSYDIKQKKWLQLQSNLIDGENQRSAYWQANVDTNGTIHLSWVWRESWDVSTNHDLCYARSKDGGLSWERSNGEKYTLPVTASTAEYAWKISQKSSLINQTSMTADTKGNPYIAGYWSDDAIPQFQIVYLENGIWKKTNTAFRMTPFYLGGGGTKKIPISRPDILIKEERNNRGLYLLFRDNERQNKVSLAYSNPDINNKWKVIDLTTNTLGEWEPNYDINLWEKQKKLHVFVQNVNQVDGEGLSKSEPTMIRVLEINQLPK
;
A
#
# COMPACT_ATOMS: atom_id res chain seq x y z
N MET A 1 -20.47 43.09 28.63
CA MET A 1 -20.27 42.49 27.31
C MET A 1 -19.34 41.30 27.51
N PHE A 2 -19.91 40.09 27.71
CA PHE A 2 -19.14 38.85 27.91
C PHE A 2 -18.76 38.30 26.54
N LEU A 3 -17.47 38.34 26.20
CA LEU A 3 -16.95 37.60 25.05
C LEU A 3 -16.87 36.10 25.44
N SER A 4 -17.79 35.31 24.94
CA SER A 4 -17.68 33.86 24.99
C SER A 4 -16.60 33.42 23.99
N MET A 5 -15.42 33.08 24.49
CA MET A 5 -14.41 32.37 23.71
C MET A 5 -14.92 30.94 23.45
N PHE A 6 -15.43 30.69 22.24
CA PHE A 6 -15.64 29.34 21.78
C PHE A 6 -14.26 28.71 21.55
N SER A 7 -13.77 27.98 22.54
CA SER A 7 -12.67 27.06 22.38
C SER A 7 -13.13 25.97 21.41
N CYS A 8 -12.69 26.04 20.17
CA CYS A 8 -12.82 24.95 19.21
C CYS A 8 -11.89 23.82 19.66
N ALA A 9 -12.39 22.96 20.56
CA ALA A 9 -11.65 21.76 20.95
C ALA A 9 -11.44 20.90 19.69
N THR A 10 -10.23 20.88 19.15
CA THR A 10 -9.84 19.96 18.09
C THR A 10 -10.12 18.55 18.57
N LYS A 11 -11.04 17.83 17.91
CA LYS A 11 -11.34 16.44 18.23
C LYS A 11 -10.04 15.63 18.12
N LYS A 12 -9.54 15.18 19.27
CA LYS A 12 -8.35 14.34 19.36
C LYS A 12 -8.54 13.08 18.47
N ASN A 13 -7.50 12.66 17.76
CA ASN A 13 -7.49 11.39 17.02
C ASN A 13 -7.83 10.25 17.98
N LYS A 14 -8.47 9.20 17.46
CA LYS A 14 -8.95 8.07 18.25
C LYS A 14 -8.22 6.79 17.87
N GLU A 15 -7.66 6.11 18.86
CA GLU A 15 -7.07 4.79 18.69
C GLU A 15 -8.03 3.71 19.21
N ILE A 16 -8.31 2.71 18.37
CA ILE A 16 -9.22 1.60 18.69
C ILE A 16 -8.41 0.33 18.71
N ALA A 17 -8.31 -0.32 19.86
CA ALA A 17 -7.60 -1.57 20.05
C ALA A 17 -8.29 -2.71 19.28
N VAL A 18 -7.48 -3.59 18.67
CA VAL A 18 -7.92 -4.74 17.90
C VAL A 18 -7.53 -6.05 18.59
N GLY A 19 -6.24 -6.30 18.75
CA GLY A 19 -5.67 -7.51 19.34
C GLY A 19 -4.15 -7.47 19.33
N TYR A 20 -3.52 -8.42 20.01
CA TYR A 20 -2.06 -8.54 19.99
C TYR A 20 -1.59 -9.25 18.73
N GLY A 21 -0.59 -8.69 18.05
CA GLY A 21 -0.02 -9.21 16.82
C GLY A 21 1.48 -9.46 16.92
N TRP A 22 1.99 -10.26 16.01
CA TRP A 22 3.42 -10.48 15.83
C TRP A 22 4.17 -9.16 15.63
N SER A 23 5.31 -8.99 16.28
CA SER A 23 6.07 -7.74 16.28
C SER A 23 7.60 -7.91 16.19
N ASN A 24 8.11 -9.15 16.05
CA ASN A 24 9.54 -9.44 15.95
C ASN A 24 10.16 -9.04 14.60
N ASN A 25 9.32 -8.76 13.62
CA ASN A 25 9.63 -8.08 12.37
C ASN A 25 8.39 -7.29 11.90
N SER A 26 8.50 -6.65 10.75
CA SER A 26 7.46 -5.75 10.23
C SER A 26 6.33 -6.43 9.44
N ILE A 27 6.19 -7.76 9.44
CA ILE A 27 5.23 -8.49 8.59
C ILE A 27 3.80 -7.95 8.63
N ASN A 28 3.34 -7.48 9.80
CA ASN A 28 2.01 -6.90 9.97
C ASN A 28 1.91 -5.42 9.53
N THR A 29 3.02 -4.77 9.21
CA THR A 29 3.05 -3.31 8.97
C THR A 29 3.87 -2.90 7.76
N VAL A 30 4.61 -3.80 7.14
CA VAL A 30 5.47 -3.51 6.00
C VAL A 30 4.65 -3.01 4.80
N LYS A 31 5.22 -2.10 4.00
CA LYS A 31 4.52 -1.42 2.90
C LYS A 31 4.03 -2.34 1.79
N PHE A 32 4.76 -3.42 1.51
CA PHE A 32 4.31 -4.40 0.53
C PHE A 32 3.18 -5.31 1.05
N ARG A 33 2.74 -5.11 2.29
CA ARG A 33 1.45 -5.57 2.79
C ARG A 33 0.36 -4.62 2.31
N LYS A 34 -0.48 -5.07 1.40
CA LYS A 34 -1.56 -4.26 0.83
C LYS A 34 -2.92 -4.69 1.34
N ASN A 35 -3.79 -3.68 1.60
CA ASN A 35 -5.20 -3.90 1.89
C ASN A 35 -5.46 -4.87 3.04
N ALA A 36 -4.74 -4.72 4.15
CA ALA A 36 -4.99 -5.52 5.35
C ALA A 36 -6.01 -4.87 6.30
N LEU A 37 -6.47 -3.66 5.96
CA LEU A 37 -7.57 -2.94 6.57
C LEU A 37 -8.49 -2.43 5.44
N THR A 38 -9.76 -2.82 5.45
CA THR A 38 -10.70 -2.45 4.38
C THR A 38 -12.12 -2.29 4.91
N SER A 39 -12.91 -1.41 4.30
CA SER A 39 -14.32 -1.21 4.64
C SER A 39 -15.25 -1.65 3.53
N PHE A 40 -16.37 -2.21 3.92
CA PHE A 40 -17.47 -2.54 3.04
C PHE A 40 -18.80 -2.18 3.70
N LYS A 41 -19.61 -1.34 3.05
CA LYS A 41 -20.84 -0.77 3.63
C LYS A 41 -20.53 -0.10 4.99
N ASN A 42 -21.17 -0.54 6.07
CA ASN A 42 -21.00 0.00 7.41
C ASN A 42 -20.02 -0.79 8.27
N PHE A 43 -19.28 -1.73 7.70
CA PHE A 43 -18.31 -2.57 8.41
C PHE A 43 -16.89 -2.27 7.98
N GLN A 44 -15.96 -2.50 8.89
CA GLN A 44 -14.53 -2.47 8.65
C GLN A 44 -13.95 -3.84 9.01
N PHE A 45 -13.07 -4.34 8.14
CA PHE A 45 -12.39 -5.63 8.25
C PHE A 45 -10.89 -5.41 8.40
N ILE A 46 -10.24 -6.27 9.15
CA ILE A 46 -8.79 -6.24 9.38
C ILE A 46 -8.24 -7.67 9.37
N ALA A 47 -7.00 -7.83 8.91
CA ALA A 47 -6.26 -9.08 8.98
C ALA A 47 -4.85 -8.85 9.51
N TYR A 48 -4.32 -9.81 10.29
CA TYR A 48 -2.97 -9.76 10.82
C TYR A 48 -2.52 -11.14 11.28
N TYR A 49 -1.21 -11.30 11.53
CA TYR A 49 -0.68 -12.48 12.21
C TYR A 49 -0.59 -12.23 13.71
N ASP A 50 -1.08 -13.20 14.51
CA ASP A 50 -0.90 -13.21 15.96
C ASP A 50 0.51 -13.70 16.36
N ALA A 51 0.75 -13.84 17.66
CA ALA A 51 2.01 -14.29 18.21
C ALA A 51 2.45 -15.68 17.75
N ASP A 52 1.48 -16.54 17.39
CA ASP A 52 1.71 -17.92 16.95
C ASP A 52 1.85 -18.02 15.42
N GLY A 53 1.75 -16.90 14.69
CA GLY A 53 1.73 -16.89 13.22
C GLY A 53 0.39 -17.32 12.62
N SER A 54 -0.69 -17.33 13.39
CA SER A 54 -2.02 -17.61 12.86
C SER A 54 -2.59 -16.39 12.16
N VAL A 55 -3.31 -16.62 11.06
CA VAL A 55 -4.08 -15.58 10.37
C VAL A 55 -5.28 -15.24 11.22
N VAL A 56 -5.35 -14.02 11.69
CA VAL A 56 -6.46 -13.48 12.50
C VAL A 56 -7.24 -12.48 11.66
N LEU A 57 -8.56 -12.63 11.69
CA LEU A 57 -9.49 -11.72 11.02
C LEU A 57 -10.32 -10.98 12.05
N GLY A 58 -10.56 -9.70 11.80
CA GLY A 58 -11.42 -8.88 12.62
C GLY A 58 -12.49 -8.16 11.80
N LYS A 59 -13.65 -7.94 12.41
CA LYS A 59 -14.76 -7.16 11.84
C LYS A 59 -15.37 -6.27 12.91
N ARG A 60 -15.69 -5.02 12.56
CA ARG A 60 -16.47 -4.12 13.41
C ARG A 60 -17.45 -3.29 12.58
N LYS A 61 -18.49 -2.75 13.22
CA LYS A 61 -19.23 -1.62 12.64
C LYS A 61 -18.35 -0.36 12.70
N LEU A 62 -18.33 0.45 11.64
CA LEU A 62 -17.49 1.66 11.55
C LEU A 62 -17.66 2.66 12.72
N LYS A 63 -18.83 2.66 13.38
CA LYS A 63 -19.09 3.51 14.55
C LYS A 63 -18.84 2.82 15.90
N SER A 64 -18.45 1.54 15.89
CA SER A 64 -18.19 0.75 17.09
C SER A 64 -16.71 0.72 17.42
N ASN A 65 -16.37 0.63 18.70
CA ASN A 65 -15.00 0.35 19.15
C ASN A 65 -14.74 -1.15 19.32
N ASN A 66 -15.79 -1.97 19.27
CA ASN A 66 -15.69 -3.40 19.56
C ASN A 66 -15.49 -4.17 18.26
N TRP A 67 -14.46 -5.00 18.24
CA TRP A 67 -14.15 -5.92 17.18
C TRP A 67 -14.68 -7.31 17.49
N GLU A 68 -15.30 -7.96 16.52
CA GLU A 68 -15.44 -9.40 16.44
C GLU A 68 -14.13 -9.95 15.88
N ILE A 69 -13.43 -10.82 16.61
CA ILE A 69 -12.13 -11.37 16.23
C ILE A 69 -12.24 -12.87 16.07
N VAL A 70 -11.70 -13.39 14.99
CA VAL A 70 -11.63 -14.82 14.69
C VAL A 70 -10.19 -15.22 14.38
N LYS A 71 -9.61 -16.10 15.18
CA LYS A 71 -8.38 -16.82 14.86
C LYS A 71 -8.74 -17.95 13.90
N THR A 72 -8.25 -17.90 12.67
CA THR A 72 -8.54 -18.89 11.64
C THR A 72 -7.70 -20.15 11.86
N ALA A 73 -7.98 -21.22 11.11
CA ALA A 73 -7.13 -22.42 11.07
C ALA A 73 -5.85 -22.22 10.22
N TYR A 74 -5.72 -21.09 9.54
CA TYR A 74 -4.59 -20.81 8.64
C TYR A 74 -3.43 -20.14 9.39
N THR A 75 -2.22 -20.51 9.00
CA THR A 75 -0.98 -19.98 9.54
C THR A 75 -0.05 -19.53 8.42
N GLY A 76 0.90 -18.64 8.75
CA GLY A 76 1.95 -18.20 7.84
C GLY A 76 3.33 -18.27 8.49
N ASN A 77 4.36 -18.28 7.67
CA ASN A 77 5.74 -18.17 8.12
C ASN A 77 6.07 -16.72 8.49
N VAL A 78 5.80 -16.34 9.73
CA VAL A 78 6.02 -15.00 10.25
C VAL A 78 7.49 -14.62 10.41
N LYS A 79 8.42 -15.55 10.16
CA LYS A 79 9.86 -15.27 10.23
C LYS A 79 10.35 -14.46 9.02
N ASP A 80 9.59 -14.41 7.95
CA ASP A 80 9.88 -13.63 6.74
C ASP A 80 8.83 -12.53 6.58
N ALA A 81 9.24 -11.26 6.65
CA ALA A 81 8.34 -10.12 6.56
C ALA A 81 7.65 -9.96 5.19
N HIS A 82 8.11 -10.67 4.15
CA HIS A 82 7.43 -10.67 2.83
C HIS A 82 6.10 -11.43 2.86
N ASN A 83 5.92 -12.37 3.78
CA ASN A 83 4.74 -13.26 3.86
C ASN A 83 3.47 -12.56 4.37
N SER A 84 3.25 -11.33 3.97
CA SER A 84 2.15 -10.48 4.42
C SER A 84 0.77 -11.00 4.00
N ILE A 85 -0.28 -10.47 4.65
CA ILE A 85 -1.69 -10.77 4.34
C ILE A 85 -2.28 -9.64 3.51
N SER A 86 -3.07 -9.98 2.48
CA SER A 86 -3.92 -9.05 1.73
C SER A 86 -5.36 -9.50 1.78
N ILE A 87 -6.31 -8.57 1.97
CA ILE A 87 -7.74 -8.83 2.01
C ILE A 87 -8.53 -7.89 1.12
N ALA A 88 -9.66 -8.35 0.61
CA ALA A 88 -10.65 -7.51 -0.05
C ALA A 88 -12.08 -8.02 0.17
N MET A 89 -13.04 -7.10 0.04
CA MET A 89 -14.45 -7.44 -0.04
C MET A 89 -14.90 -7.32 -1.49
N ASP A 90 -15.54 -8.36 -2.02
CA ASP A 90 -16.20 -8.26 -3.32
C ASP A 90 -17.53 -7.49 -3.23
N GLY A 91 -18.15 -7.22 -4.37
CA GLY A 91 -19.42 -6.47 -4.45
C GLY A 91 -20.60 -7.16 -3.78
N ASP A 92 -20.57 -8.48 -3.63
CA ASP A 92 -21.59 -9.28 -2.94
C ASP A 92 -21.34 -9.36 -1.42
N GLY A 93 -20.16 -8.89 -0.97
CA GLY A 93 -19.77 -8.84 0.45
C GLY A 93 -19.06 -10.08 0.95
N TYR A 94 -18.49 -10.91 0.08
CA TYR A 94 -17.59 -11.97 0.48
C TYR A 94 -16.19 -11.42 0.75
N LEU A 95 -15.57 -11.90 1.82
CA LEU A 95 -14.19 -11.58 2.17
C LEU A 95 -13.23 -12.54 1.46
N HIS A 96 -12.31 -11.99 0.68
CA HIS A 96 -11.22 -12.68 0.02
C HIS A 96 -9.93 -12.44 0.81
N VAL A 97 -9.14 -13.49 1.04
CA VAL A 97 -7.90 -13.46 1.83
C VAL A 97 -6.81 -14.22 1.10
N SER A 98 -5.63 -13.61 0.98
CA SER A 98 -4.41 -14.26 0.50
C SER A 98 -3.27 -13.97 1.48
N TRP A 99 -2.42 -14.97 1.79
CA TRP A 99 -1.41 -14.87 2.85
C TRP A 99 -0.19 -15.74 2.57
N ASP A 100 0.95 -15.40 3.20
CA ASP A 100 2.15 -16.24 3.31
C ASP A 100 2.86 -16.51 1.97
N HIS A 101 3.20 -15.43 1.25
CA HIS A 101 3.78 -15.52 -0.07
C HIS A 101 5.15 -14.85 -0.22
N HIS A 102 6.17 -15.68 -0.36
CA HIS A 102 7.49 -15.31 -0.84
C HIS A 102 8.05 -16.46 -1.71
N ASP A 103 7.78 -16.40 -3.03
CA ASP A 103 8.11 -17.45 -4.01
C ASP A 103 7.47 -18.81 -3.66
N THR A 104 6.20 -18.79 -3.22
CA THR A 104 5.46 -19.97 -2.73
C THR A 104 4.18 -20.19 -3.51
N LYS A 105 3.60 -21.41 -3.43
CA LYS A 105 2.29 -21.70 -4.01
C LYS A 105 1.23 -20.76 -3.44
N LEU A 106 0.27 -20.34 -4.27
CA LEU A 106 -0.86 -19.51 -3.85
C LEU A 106 -1.60 -20.14 -2.66
N LYS A 107 -1.79 -19.32 -1.62
CA LYS A 107 -2.69 -19.55 -0.50
C LYS A 107 -3.80 -18.50 -0.57
N TYR A 108 -4.99 -18.96 -0.82
CA TYR A 108 -6.15 -18.11 -0.98
C TYR A 108 -7.38 -18.82 -0.42
N ALA A 109 -8.23 -18.09 0.26
CA ALA A 109 -9.54 -18.55 0.71
C ALA A 109 -10.56 -17.41 0.66
N LYS A 110 -11.83 -17.76 0.50
CA LYS A 110 -12.96 -16.84 0.53
C LYS A 110 -13.88 -17.16 1.69
N SER A 111 -14.55 -16.15 2.26
CA SER A 111 -15.53 -16.38 3.32
C SER A 111 -16.72 -17.23 2.84
N LYS A 112 -17.25 -18.07 3.74
CA LYS A 112 -18.40 -18.97 3.43
C LYS A 112 -19.68 -18.21 3.14
N LEU A 113 -19.86 -17.05 3.78
CA LEU A 113 -21.04 -16.19 3.67
C LEU A 113 -20.64 -14.72 3.55
N PRO A 114 -21.50 -13.87 2.97
CA PRO A 114 -21.28 -12.42 2.97
C PRO A 114 -21.11 -11.88 4.40
N LEU A 115 -20.17 -10.95 4.57
CA LEU A 115 -19.81 -10.30 5.84
C LEU A 115 -19.34 -11.27 6.94
N SER A 116 -19.03 -12.51 6.62
CA SER A 116 -18.53 -13.52 7.56
C SER A 116 -17.00 -13.44 7.67
N LEU A 117 -16.47 -13.76 8.87
CA LEU A 117 -15.05 -14.01 9.12
C LEU A 117 -14.68 -15.48 8.99
N GLN A 118 -15.65 -16.36 8.78
CA GLN A 118 -15.41 -17.80 8.59
C GLN A 118 -15.01 -18.05 7.14
N LEU A 119 -13.75 -18.43 6.94
CA LEU A 119 -13.20 -18.78 5.63
C LEU A 119 -13.64 -20.20 5.22
N GLY A 120 -13.76 -20.41 3.91
CA GLY A 120 -13.84 -21.72 3.27
C GLY A 120 -12.48 -22.43 3.28
N GLU A 121 -12.42 -23.52 2.52
CA GLU A 121 -11.15 -24.23 2.26
C GLU A 121 -10.19 -23.37 1.43
N GLU A 122 -8.89 -23.70 1.50
CA GLU A 122 -7.89 -23.14 0.60
C GLU A 122 -8.17 -23.59 -0.83
N GLU A 123 -8.25 -22.68 -1.77
CA GLU A 123 -8.54 -22.96 -3.17
C GLU A 123 -7.59 -22.20 -4.11
N SER A 124 -7.43 -22.69 -5.33
CA SER A 124 -6.75 -21.95 -6.40
C SER A 124 -7.68 -20.88 -6.97
N MET A 125 -7.12 -19.80 -7.53
CA MET A 125 -7.90 -18.82 -8.28
C MET A 125 -8.15 -19.30 -9.72
N THR A 126 -7.09 -19.51 -10.46
CA THR A 126 -7.13 -19.93 -11.89
C THR A 126 -6.44 -21.26 -12.15
N GLY A 127 -5.55 -21.68 -11.22
CA GLY A 127 -4.66 -22.83 -11.40
C GLY A 127 -3.46 -22.55 -12.32
N ILE A 128 -3.34 -21.33 -12.86
CA ILE A 128 -2.30 -20.93 -13.82
C ILE A 128 -1.34 -19.96 -13.13
N THR A 129 -0.01 -20.18 -13.28
CA THR A 129 1.08 -19.33 -12.73
C THR A 129 1.07 -19.13 -11.20
N GLU A 130 0.37 -19.99 -10.44
CA GLU A 130 0.15 -19.86 -9.00
C GLU A 130 1.18 -20.63 -8.14
N GLN A 131 2.27 -21.13 -8.72
CA GLN A 131 3.25 -21.96 -7.99
C GLN A 131 4.32 -21.14 -7.28
N LYS A 132 4.53 -19.88 -7.70
CA LYS A 132 5.60 -19.00 -7.20
C LYS A 132 5.09 -17.58 -7.01
N VAL A 133 4.20 -17.41 -6.03
CA VAL A 133 3.56 -16.13 -5.73
C VAL A 133 4.38 -15.32 -4.73
N THR A 134 4.50 -14.01 -4.98
CA THR A 134 5.02 -13.03 -4.03
C THR A 134 4.24 -11.71 -4.18
N TYR A 135 4.07 -10.95 -3.10
CA TYR A 135 3.36 -9.66 -3.07
C TYR A 135 1.90 -9.76 -3.52
N PRO A 136 1.05 -10.51 -2.79
CA PRO A 136 -0.36 -10.58 -3.10
C PRO A 136 -1.05 -9.24 -2.81
N GLU A 137 -1.76 -8.69 -3.81
CA GLU A 137 -2.42 -7.40 -3.69
C GLU A 137 -3.82 -7.46 -4.30
N PHE A 138 -4.86 -7.30 -3.48
CA PHE A 138 -6.23 -7.14 -3.97
C PHE A 138 -6.54 -5.68 -4.27
N TYR A 139 -7.32 -5.45 -5.32
CA TYR A 139 -7.91 -4.15 -5.66
C TYR A 139 -9.38 -4.33 -5.98
N SER A 140 -10.22 -3.44 -5.44
CA SER A 140 -11.66 -3.44 -5.72
C SER A 140 -11.97 -2.55 -6.91
N LEU A 141 -12.78 -3.05 -7.84
CA LEU A 141 -13.30 -2.26 -8.95
C LEU A 141 -14.69 -1.67 -8.61
N PRO A 142 -15.11 -0.55 -9.23
CA PRO A 142 -16.41 0.08 -8.97
C PRO A 142 -17.62 -0.84 -9.22
N ASN A 143 -17.49 -1.80 -10.14
CA ASN A 143 -18.53 -2.78 -10.45
C ASN A 143 -18.64 -3.93 -9.44
N GLY A 144 -17.79 -3.94 -8.41
CA GLY A 144 -17.74 -4.96 -7.38
C GLY A 144 -16.83 -6.15 -7.69
N ASN A 145 -16.27 -6.22 -8.88
CA ASN A 145 -15.23 -7.20 -9.22
C ASN A 145 -13.95 -6.90 -8.44
N LEU A 146 -13.06 -7.90 -8.33
CA LEU A 146 -11.74 -7.74 -7.73
C LEU A 146 -10.65 -7.98 -8.76
N LEU A 147 -9.54 -7.31 -8.57
CA LEU A 147 -8.26 -7.65 -9.19
C LEU A 147 -7.33 -8.23 -8.13
N PHE A 148 -6.50 -9.15 -8.54
CA PHE A 148 -5.44 -9.73 -7.72
C PHE A 148 -4.12 -9.65 -8.47
N PHE A 149 -3.21 -8.84 -7.95
CA PHE A 149 -1.88 -8.63 -8.52
C PHE A 149 -0.86 -9.42 -7.71
N TYR A 150 0.08 -10.02 -8.40
CA TYR A 150 1.20 -10.70 -7.75
C TYR A 150 2.39 -10.85 -8.70
N ARG A 151 3.56 -11.06 -8.11
CA ARG A 151 4.73 -11.52 -8.86
C ARG A 151 4.71 -13.03 -8.93
N SER A 152 4.80 -13.58 -10.15
CA SER A 152 5.10 -15.00 -10.38
C SER A 152 6.59 -15.15 -10.66
N GLY A 153 7.30 -15.92 -9.83
CA GLY A 153 8.74 -16.12 -9.93
C GLY A 153 9.54 -15.31 -8.91
N SER A 154 10.87 -15.48 -8.98
CA SER A 154 11.82 -14.98 -7.98
C SER A 154 12.22 -13.53 -8.19
N SER A 155 12.90 -12.93 -7.22
CA SER A 155 13.51 -11.60 -7.34
C SER A 155 14.50 -11.55 -8.52
N GLY A 156 14.40 -10.50 -9.35
CA GLY A 156 15.22 -10.32 -10.56
C GLY A 156 14.73 -11.06 -11.79
N ARG A 157 13.73 -11.95 -11.67
CA ARG A 157 13.23 -12.81 -12.77
C ARG A 157 11.74 -13.11 -12.70
N GLY A 158 10.97 -12.31 -11.97
CA GLY A 158 9.53 -12.51 -11.82
C GLY A 158 8.70 -11.64 -12.74
N ASN A 159 7.56 -12.18 -13.17
CA ASN A 159 6.59 -11.50 -14.02
C ASN A 159 5.43 -10.95 -13.19
N MET A 160 4.88 -9.81 -13.60
CA MET A 160 3.67 -9.27 -13.00
C MET A 160 2.44 -9.96 -13.60
N VAL A 161 1.67 -10.64 -12.73
CA VAL A 161 0.45 -11.36 -13.09
C VAL A 161 -0.76 -10.62 -12.53
N ILE A 162 -1.85 -10.59 -13.30
CA ILE A 162 -3.14 -10.02 -12.90
C ILE A 162 -4.23 -11.05 -13.11
N ASN A 163 -4.93 -11.41 -12.02
CA ASN A 163 -6.17 -12.16 -12.07
C ASN A 163 -7.35 -11.21 -11.77
N SER A 164 -8.53 -11.48 -12.35
CA SER A 164 -9.77 -10.77 -12.10
C SER A 164 -10.83 -11.72 -11.58
N TYR A 165 -11.53 -11.35 -10.52
CA TYR A 165 -12.70 -12.04 -10.01
C TYR A 165 -13.97 -11.41 -10.58
N ASP A 166 -14.74 -12.21 -11.32
CA ASP A 166 -16.06 -11.82 -11.81
C ASP A 166 -17.13 -12.22 -10.78
N ILE A 167 -17.79 -11.25 -10.17
CA ILE A 167 -18.81 -11.50 -9.13
C ILE A 167 -20.06 -12.17 -9.69
N LYS A 168 -20.38 -12.02 -10.96
CA LYS A 168 -21.54 -12.64 -11.61
C LYS A 168 -21.30 -14.13 -11.85
N GLN A 169 -20.09 -14.47 -12.35
CA GLN A 169 -19.69 -15.84 -12.60
C GLN A 169 -19.13 -16.53 -11.34
N LYS A 170 -18.75 -15.76 -10.31
CA LYS A 170 -18.08 -16.21 -9.07
C LYS A 170 -16.79 -16.98 -9.37
N LYS A 171 -16.03 -16.49 -10.34
CA LYS A 171 -14.81 -17.13 -10.84
C LYS A 171 -13.68 -16.14 -11.03
N TRP A 172 -12.47 -16.61 -10.82
CA TRP A 172 -11.23 -15.94 -11.19
C TRP A 172 -10.86 -16.26 -12.64
N LEU A 173 -10.37 -15.26 -13.34
CA LEU A 173 -9.82 -15.35 -14.70
C LEU A 173 -8.46 -14.67 -14.71
N GLN A 174 -7.47 -15.27 -15.37
CA GLN A 174 -6.18 -14.63 -15.58
C GLN A 174 -6.30 -13.60 -16.71
N LEU A 175 -6.12 -12.31 -16.39
CA LEU A 175 -6.13 -11.24 -17.39
C LEU A 175 -4.77 -11.05 -18.04
N GLN A 176 -3.71 -11.05 -17.21
CA GLN A 176 -2.34 -10.85 -17.67
C GLN A 176 -1.44 -11.90 -17.03
N SER A 177 -0.73 -12.67 -17.84
CA SER A 177 0.28 -13.63 -17.37
C SER A 177 1.67 -13.01 -17.21
N ASN A 178 1.92 -11.91 -17.93
CA ASN A 178 3.16 -11.15 -17.91
C ASN A 178 2.91 -9.72 -18.38
N LEU A 179 2.43 -8.86 -17.49
CA LEU A 179 2.17 -7.46 -17.86
C LEU A 179 3.47 -6.68 -18.01
N ILE A 180 4.40 -6.87 -17.07
CA ILE A 180 5.70 -6.20 -17.07
C ILE A 180 6.78 -7.28 -17.02
N ASP A 181 7.68 -7.22 -17.99
CA ASP A 181 8.76 -8.19 -18.15
C ASP A 181 10.12 -7.54 -17.88
N GLY A 182 10.82 -8.04 -16.88
CA GLY A 182 12.19 -7.63 -16.57
C GLY A 182 13.26 -8.29 -17.46
N GLU A 183 12.86 -9.07 -18.47
CA GLU A 183 13.73 -9.70 -19.48
C GLU A 183 14.81 -10.62 -18.86
N ASN A 184 14.48 -11.24 -17.71
CA ASN A 184 15.40 -12.01 -16.87
C ASN A 184 16.65 -11.25 -16.39
N GLN A 185 16.65 -9.92 -16.48
CA GLN A 185 17.77 -9.05 -16.09
C GLN A 185 17.44 -8.19 -14.88
N ARG A 186 16.14 -7.85 -14.69
CA ARG A 186 15.66 -6.95 -13.65
C ARG A 186 14.30 -7.35 -13.12
N SER A 187 13.88 -6.71 -12.04
CA SER A 187 12.51 -6.82 -11.51
C SER A 187 11.82 -5.46 -11.54
N ALA A 188 10.53 -5.46 -11.86
CA ALA A 188 9.65 -4.35 -11.58
C ALA A 188 9.13 -4.46 -10.15
N TYR A 189 9.17 -3.36 -9.39
CA TYR A 189 8.52 -3.23 -8.10
C TYR A 189 7.44 -2.17 -8.21
N TRP A 190 6.19 -2.60 -8.14
CA TRP A 190 5.04 -1.78 -8.48
C TRP A 190 4.19 -1.36 -7.28
N GLN A 191 3.33 -0.41 -7.52
CA GLN A 191 2.13 -0.07 -6.76
C GLN A 191 1.04 0.32 -7.76
N ALA A 192 -0.20 0.12 -7.36
CA ALA A 192 -1.35 0.52 -8.17
C ALA A 192 -2.38 1.28 -7.34
N ASN A 193 -3.23 2.01 -8.04
CA ASN A 193 -4.43 2.67 -7.51
C ASN A 193 -5.56 2.49 -8.52
N VAL A 194 -6.75 2.21 -8.03
CA VAL A 194 -7.98 2.25 -8.84
C VAL A 194 -8.71 3.54 -8.48
N ASP A 195 -8.83 4.46 -9.43
CA ASP A 195 -9.49 5.73 -9.20
C ASP A 195 -11.03 5.59 -9.16
N THR A 196 -11.73 6.66 -8.84
CA THR A 196 -13.19 6.67 -8.74
C THR A 196 -13.91 6.39 -10.06
N ASN A 197 -13.23 6.55 -11.19
CA ASN A 197 -13.74 6.24 -12.53
C ASN A 197 -13.47 4.79 -12.94
N GLY A 198 -12.74 4.03 -12.12
CA GLY A 198 -12.34 2.66 -12.40
C GLY A 198 -11.08 2.54 -13.27
N THR A 199 -10.37 3.64 -13.52
CA THR A 199 -9.05 3.59 -14.15
C THR A 199 -8.05 2.97 -13.18
N ILE A 200 -7.35 1.97 -13.65
CA ILE A 200 -6.25 1.35 -12.91
C ILE A 200 -4.97 2.10 -13.29
N HIS A 201 -4.39 2.78 -12.33
CA HIS A 201 -3.08 3.41 -12.45
C HIS A 201 -2.03 2.47 -11.88
N LEU A 202 -0.94 2.28 -12.61
CA LEU A 202 0.19 1.43 -12.24
C LEU A 202 1.48 2.21 -12.39
N SER A 203 2.33 2.16 -11.38
CA SER A 203 3.66 2.72 -11.44
C SER A 203 4.66 1.73 -10.85
N TRP A 204 5.88 1.74 -11.33
CA TRP A 204 6.93 0.84 -10.82
C TRP A 204 8.30 1.48 -10.93
N VAL A 205 9.23 0.96 -10.11
CA VAL A 205 10.67 1.19 -10.25
C VAL A 205 11.32 -0.08 -10.80
N TRP A 206 12.37 0.07 -11.58
CA TRP A 206 13.23 -1.04 -11.98
C TRP A 206 14.29 -1.32 -10.92
N ARG A 207 14.67 -2.57 -10.76
CA ARG A 207 15.73 -3.04 -9.88
C ARG A 207 16.57 -4.08 -10.59
N GLU A 208 17.86 -3.78 -10.77
CA GLU A 208 18.76 -4.57 -11.62
C GLU A 208 19.37 -5.80 -10.91
N SER A 209 19.36 -5.84 -9.58
CA SER A 209 19.92 -6.95 -8.81
C SER A 209 19.18 -7.16 -7.49
N TRP A 210 19.68 -8.07 -6.65
CA TRP A 210 19.17 -8.25 -5.29
C TRP A 210 19.42 -7.03 -4.37
N ASP A 211 20.39 -6.19 -4.72
CA ASP A 211 20.73 -4.99 -3.94
C ASP A 211 19.76 -3.84 -4.24
N VAL A 212 19.12 -3.32 -3.19
CA VAL A 212 18.16 -2.22 -3.30
C VAL A 212 18.78 -0.93 -3.85
N SER A 213 20.11 -0.74 -3.73
CA SER A 213 20.81 0.41 -4.33
C SER A 213 20.74 0.44 -5.85
N THR A 214 20.37 -0.69 -6.48
CA THR A 214 20.16 -0.79 -7.93
C THR A 214 18.76 -0.41 -8.38
N ASN A 215 17.90 0.07 -7.48
CA ASN A 215 16.63 0.68 -7.86
C ASN A 215 16.88 1.95 -8.69
N HIS A 216 16.11 2.11 -9.74
CA HIS A 216 16.20 3.29 -10.61
C HIS A 216 14.88 3.56 -11.31
N ASP A 217 14.73 4.77 -11.77
CA ASP A 217 13.64 5.25 -12.60
C ASP A 217 12.24 5.02 -11.99
N LEU A 218 11.29 5.78 -12.44
CA LEU A 218 9.88 5.65 -12.10
C LEU A 218 9.09 5.57 -13.39
N CYS A 219 8.40 4.44 -13.59
CA CYS A 219 7.64 4.15 -14.78
C CYS A 219 6.14 4.21 -14.52
N TYR A 220 5.34 4.29 -15.60
CA TYR A 220 3.90 4.43 -15.53
C TYR A 220 3.16 3.70 -16.63
N ALA A 221 1.97 3.19 -16.30
CA ALA A 221 0.96 2.69 -17.21
C ALA A 221 -0.44 2.86 -16.58
N ARG A 222 -1.49 2.86 -17.40
CA ARG A 222 -2.87 2.82 -16.91
C ARG A 222 -3.74 1.92 -17.78
N SER A 223 -4.83 1.42 -17.19
CA SER A 223 -5.88 0.68 -17.88
C SER A 223 -7.24 1.32 -17.59
N LYS A 224 -8.06 1.52 -18.62
CA LYS A 224 -9.42 2.06 -18.53
C LYS A 224 -10.50 1.00 -18.75
N ASP A 225 -10.11 -0.23 -19.02
CA ASP A 225 -10.98 -1.35 -19.38
C ASP A 225 -10.86 -2.54 -18.41
N GLY A 226 -10.53 -2.26 -17.15
CA GLY A 226 -10.45 -3.27 -16.10
C GLY A 226 -9.20 -4.15 -16.16
N GLY A 227 -8.14 -3.73 -16.84
CA GLY A 227 -6.86 -4.46 -16.92
C GLY A 227 -6.68 -5.26 -18.21
N LEU A 228 -7.59 -5.17 -19.16
CA LEU A 228 -7.52 -5.89 -20.44
C LEU A 228 -6.46 -5.28 -21.36
N SER A 229 -6.46 -3.97 -21.53
CA SER A 229 -5.44 -3.25 -22.29
C SER A 229 -4.81 -2.15 -21.43
N TRP A 230 -3.58 -1.78 -21.78
CA TRP A 230 -2.78 -0.80 -21.05
C TRP A 230 -2.26 0.29 -21.99
N GLU A 231 -2.20 1.51 -21.48
CA GLU A 231 -1.77 2.68 -22.22
C GLU A 231 -0.81 3.55 -21.40
N ARG A 232 -0.02 4.37 -22.11
CA ARG A 232 0.79 5.46 -21.54
C ARG A 232 -0.09 6.61 -21.06
N SER A 233 0.49 7.58 -20.39
CA SER A 233 -0.22 8.77 -19.91
C SER A 233 -0.87 9.59 -21.05
N ASN A 234 -0.28 9.57 -22.23
CA ASN A 234 -0.78 10.25 -23.43
C ASN A 234 -1.90 9.45 -24.18
N GLY A 235 -2.23 8.23 -23.72
CA GLY A 235 -3.24 7.36 -24.35
C GLY A 235 -2.70 6.40 -25.41
N GLU A 236 -1.41 6.42 -25.71
CA GLU A 236 -0.79 5.45 -26.62
C GLU A 236 -0.77 4.05 -25.97
N LYS A 237 -1.32 3.06 -26.67
CA LYS A 237 -1.40 1.69 -26.18
C LYS A 237 -0.05 0.99 -26.14
N TYR A 238 0.19 0.23 -25.09
CA TYR A 238 1.31 -0.69 -25.02
C TYR A 238 1.06 -1.95 -25.83
N THR A 239 2.11 -2.41 -26.50
CA THR A 239 2.24 -3.83 -26.87
C THR A 239 2.79 -4.57 -25.67
N LEU A 240 2.07 -5.56 -25.16
CA LEU A 240 2.47 -6.32 -23.98
C LEU A 240 3.40 -7.49 -24.32
N PRO A 241 4.34 -7.85 -23.43
CA PRO A 241 4.61 -7.24 -22.12
C PRO A 241 5.33 -5.88 -22.25
N VAL A 242 5.18 -5.05 -21.21
CA VAL A 242 5.97 -3.82 -21.08
C VAL A 242 7.38 -4.18 -20.62
N THR A 243 8.40 -3.73 -21.33
CA THR A 243 9.81 -3.92 -20.99
C THR A 243 10.49 -2.59 -20.64
N ALA A 244 11.76 -2.62 -20.21
CA ALA A 244 12.50 -1.40 -19.95
C ALA A 244 12.63 -0.50 -21.19
N SER A 245 12.71 -1.06 -22.38
CA SER A 245 12.81 -0.29 -23.65
C SER A 245 11.46 0.31 -24.08
N THR A 246 10.32 -0.26 -23.67
CA THR A 246 8.99 0.21 -24.09
C THR A 246 8.24 0.98 -23.01
N ALA A 247 8.70 0.95 -21.74
CA ALA A 247 8.07 1.65 -20.63
C ALA A 247 8.03 3.16 -20.83
N GLU A 248 6.94 3.80 -20.38
CA GLU A 248 6.92 5.24 -20.16
C GLU A 248 7.65 5.55 -18.85
N TYR A 249 8.64 6.42 -18.93
CA TYR A 249 9.38 6.91 -17.77
C TYR A 249 8.74 8.20 -17.27
N ALA A 250 7.98 8.09 -16.19
CA ALA A 250 7.40 9.25 -15.52
C ALA A 250 8.50 10.16 -14.93
N TRP A 251 9.58 9.54 -14.41
CA TRP A 251 10.75 10.27 -13.94
C TRP A 251 12.01 9.42 -14.00
N LYS A 252 13.12 10.02 -14.50
CA LYS A 252 14.43 9.36 -14.51
C LYS A 252 15.12 9.56 -13.17
N ILE A 253 15.56 8.46 -12.56
CA ILE A 253 16.21 8.42 -11.25
C ILE A 253 17.40 7.48 -11.34
N SER A 254 18.58 7.98 -10.97
CA SER A 254 19.81 7.18 -11.02
C SER A 254 19.82 6.09 -9.97
N GLN A 255 20.51 5.00 -10.23
CA GLN A 255 20.89 4.02 -9.20
C GLN A 255 21.72 4.72 -8.09
N LYS A 256 21.77 4.08 -6.90
CA LYS A 256 22.52 4.59 -5.72
C LYS A 256 22.02 5.93 -5.19
N SER A 257 20.81 6.35 -5.54
CA SER A 257 20.14 7.55 -5.02
C SER A 257 19.34 7.30 -3.75
N SER A 258 19.47 6.14 -3.10
CA SER A 258 18.62 5.69 -2.01
C SER A 258 17.12 5.59 -2.39
N LEU A 259 16.84 5.38 -3.68
CA LEU A 259 15.46 5.17 -4.15
C LEU A 259 14.89 3.90 -3.54
N ILE A 260 13.75 4.05 -2.87
CA ILE A 260 13.01 2.90 -2.32
C ILE A 260 12.05 2.33 -3.36
N ASN A 261 11.88 1.00 -3.35
CA ASN A 261 10.86 0.30 -4.14
C ASN A 261 9.52 0.21 -3.42
N GLN A 262 8.48 -0.11 -4.18
CA GLN A 262 7.08 -0.19 -3.72
C GLN A 262 6.61 1.12 -3.09
N THR A 263 6.69 2.18 -3.86
CA THR A 263 6.19 3.51 -3.51
C THR A 263 4.66 3.53 -3.36
N SER A 264 4.04 4.65 -3.27
CA SER A 264 2.58 4.78 -3.29
C SER A 264 2.11 5.67 -4.41
N MET A 265 0.84 5.51 -4.78
CA MET A 265 0.22 6.38 -5.77
C MET A 265 -1.26 6.58 -5.49
N THR A 266 -1.77 7.68 -6.03
CA THR A 266 -3.20 8.01 -6.07
C THR A 266 -3.49 8.81 -7.35
N ALA A 267 -4.74 9.11 -7.62
CA ALA A 267 -5.14 9.99 -8.71
C ALA A 267 -6.10 11.08 -8.21
N ASP A 268 -6.08 12.24 -8.88
CA ASP A 268 -7.08 13.27 -8.64
C ASP A 268 -8.42 12.92 -9.34
N THR A 269 -9.45 13.72 -9.14
CA THR A 269 -10.79 13.49 -9.74
C THR A 269 -10.80 13.58 -11.26
N LYS A 270 -9.75 14.13 -11.86
CA LYS A 270 -9.55 14.18 -13.33
C LYS A 270 -8.80 12.98 -13.88
N GLY A 271 -8.34 12.06 -12.99
CA GLY A 271 -7.54 10.90 -13.34
C GLY A 271 -6.04 11.23 -13.57
N ASN A 272 -5.54 12.36 -13.07
CA ASN A 272 -4.11 12.64 -13.11
C ASN A 272 -3.41 11.89 -11.97
N PRO A 273 -2.38 11.06 -12.26
CA PRO A 273 -1.67 10.29 -11.26
C PRO A 273 -0.69 11.15 -10.44
N TYR A 274 -0.56 10.79 -9.17
CA TYR A 274 0.44 11.28 -8.21
C TYR A 274 1.15 10.08 -7.62
N ILE A 275 2.47 10.05 -7.73
CA ILE A 275 3.33 8.94 -7.30
C ILE A 275 4.28 9.47 -6.25
N ALA A 276 4.29 8.90 -5.06
CA ALA A 276 5.16 9.30 -3.97
C ALA A 276 6.14 8.19 -3.58
N GLY A 277 7.37 8.57 -3.38
CA GLY A 277 8.45 7.72 -2.87
C GLY A 277 9.47 8.56 -2.13
N TYR A 278 10.67 8.04 -1.94
CA TYR A 278 11.80 8.85 -1.49
C TYR A 278 13.07 8.45 -2.24
N TRP A 279 13.87 9.45 -2.49
CA TRP A 279 15.25 9.34 -3.00
C TRP A 279 16.01 10.63 -2.78
N SER A 280 17.32 10.59 -3.02
CA SER A 280 18.21 11.75 -2.95
C SER A 280 18.49 12.27 -4.35
N ASP A 281 18.27 13.55 -4.55
CA ASP A 281 18.84 14.28 -5.70
C ASP A 281 20.27 14.76 -5.38
N ASP A 282 20.56 14.99 -4.10
CA ASP A 282 21.86 15.46 -3.58
C ASP A 282 22.45 14.44 -2.59
N ALA A 283 22.46 14.77 -1.29
CA ALA A 283 22.98 13.90 -0.23
C ALA A 283 21.91 13.41 0.74
N ILE A 284 20.78 14.13 0.86
CA ILE A 284 19.72 13.85 1.85
C ILE A 284 18.49 13.32 1.13
N PRO A 285 18.11 12.03 1.31
CA PRO A 285 16.86 11.53 0.77
C PRO A 285 15.65 12.30 1.30
N GLN A 286 14.81 12.78 0.39
CA GLN A 286 13.57 13.49 0.65
C GLN A 286 12.40 12.68 0.14
N PHE A 287 11.21 12.89 0.73
CA PHE A 287 9.98 12.46 0.06
C PHE A 287 9.80 13.29 -1.22
N GLN A 288 9.53 12.60 -2.31
CA GLN A 288 9.36 13.15 -3.64
C GLN A 288 8.01 12.76 -4.20
N ILE A 289 7.37 13.67 -4.90
CA ILE A 289 6.10 13.41 -5.57
C ILE A 289 6.28 13.70 -7.06
N VAL A 290 6.02 12.69 -7.90
CA VAL A 290 5.95 12.82 -9.36
C VAL A 290 4.49 12.79 -9.76
N TYR A 291 4.04 13.74 -10.54
CA TYR A 291 2.64 13.89 -10.93
C TYR A 291 2.49 14.37 -12.37
N LEU A 292 1.36 13.99 -12.97
CA LEU A 292 1.03 14.41 -14.33
C LEU A 292 0.17 15.67 -14.28
N GLU A 293 0.59 16.72 -14.95
CA GLU A 293 -0.17 17.96 -15.08
C GLU A 293 -0.12 18.48 -16.52
N ASN A 294 -1.28 18.67 -17.13
CA ASN A 294 -1.42 19.09 -18.52
C ASN A 294 -0.62 18.21 -19.51
N GLY A 295 -0.58 16.90 -19.27
CA GLY A 295 0.14 15.94 -20.11
C GLY A 295 1.66 15.91 -19.92
N ILE A 296 2.19 16.64 -18.93
CA ILE A 296 3.62 16.73 -18.64
C ILE A 296 3.89 16.19 -17.23
N TRP A 297 4.86 15.29 -17.11
CA TRP A 297 5.33 14.82 -15.82
C TRP A 297 6.14 15.91 -15.11
N LYS A 298 5.79 16.15 -13.85
CA LYS A 298 6.44 17.12 -12.97
C LYS A 298 6.87 16.45 -11.68
N LYS A 299 7.83 17.04 -11.00
CA LYS A 299 8.33 16.59 -9.70
C LYS A 299 8.33 17.74 -8.69
N THR A 300 7.97 17.42 -7.44
CA THR A 300 8.20 18.27 -6.27
C THR A 300 8.76 17.45 -5.13
N ASN A 301 9.54 18.05 -4.25
CA ASN A 301 10.03 17.41 -3.03
C ASN A 301 9.46 18.10 -1.79
N THR A 302 9.56 17.42 -0.65
CA THR A 302 9.05 17.94 0.62
C THR A 302 10.03 18.85 1.34
N ALA A 303 11.31 18.66 1.13
CA ALA A 303 12.43 19.45 1.67
C ALA A 303 12.43 19.64 3.21
N PHE A 304 11.85 18.71 3.99
CA PHE A 304 11.79 18.85 5.45
C PHE A 304 12.75 17.92 6.21
N ARG A 305 13.41 16.97 5.53
CA ARG A 305 14.43 16.12 6.16
C ARG A 305 15.80 16.80 6.16
N MET A 306 16.57 16.50 7.24
CA MET A 306 17.90 17.09 7.47
C MET A 306 19.00 16.04 7.56
N THR A 307 18.67 14.77 7.83
CA THR A 307 19.64 13.70 8.09
C THR A 307 19.87 12.86 6.84
N PRO A 308 21.11 12.73 6.35
CA PRO A 308 21.44 11.85 5.24
C PRO A 308 21.37 10.38 5.66
N PHE A 309 21.06 9.51 4.71
CA PHE A 309 21.23 8.06 4.82
C PHE A 309 21.47 7.44 3.45
N TYR A 310 22.02 6.24 3.47
CA TYR A 310 22.22 5.43 2.28
C TYR A 310 21.42 4.14 2.37
N LEU A 311 20.79 3.77 1.27
CA LEU A 311 20.00 2.53 1.14
C LEU A 311 20.75 1.56 0.21
N GLY A 312 21.13 0.40 0.76
CA GLY A 312 21.82 -0.66 0.02
C GLY A 312 21.57 -2.03 0.64
N GLY A 313 22.00 -3.10 -0.04
CA GLY A 313 21.85 -4.49 0.40
C GLY A 313 20.47 -5.07 0.07
N GLY A 314 20.21 -6.30 0.52
CA GLY A 314 19.00 -7.07 0.24
C GLY A 314 18.14 -7.33 1.48
N GLY A 315 17.10 -8.14 1.28
CA GLY A 315 16.12 -8.51 2.31
C GLY A 315 15.20 -7.36 2.73
N THR A 316 14.45 -7.57 3.80
CA THR A 316 13.60 -6.53 4.38
C THR A 316 14.46 -5.52 5.13
N LYS A 317 14.54 -4.30 4.63
CA LYS A 317 15.44 -3.27 5.15
C LYS A 317 14.90 -2.60 6.40
N LYS A 318 15.80 -2.32 7.36
CA LYS A 318 15.55 -1.35 8.41
C LYS A 318 15.81 0.04 7.86
N ILE A 319 14.75 0.75 7.50
CA ILE A 319 14.82 2.05 6.83
C ILE A 319 14.59 3.20 7.81
N PRO A 320 15.39 4.32 7.75
CA PRO A 320 15.22 5.48 8.63
C PRO A 320 13.86 6.17 8.46
N ILE A 321 13.32 6.15 7.25
CA ILE A 321 11.97 6.65 6.93
C ILE A 321 11.16 5.56 6.28
N SER A 322 9.87 5.48 6.59
CA SER A 322 8.97 4.55 5.92
C SER A 322 8.77 4.93 4.45
N ARG A 323 8.39 3.97 3.61
CA ARG A 323 7.70 4.28 2.38
C ARG A 323 6.44 5.07 2.71
N PRO A 324 6.12 6.18 1.99
CA PRO A 324 4.94 6.98 2.31
C PRO A 324 3.66 6.36 1.75
N ASP A 325 2.50 6.81 2.26
CA ASP A 325 1.24 6.78 1.52
C ASP A 325 0.86 8.19 1.10
N ILE A 326 0.52 8.36 -0.19
CA ILE A 326 0.01 9.62 -0.72
C ILE A 326 -1.51 9.58 -0.82
N LEU A 327 -2.16 10.65 -0.37
CA LEU A 327 -3.60 10.82 -0.44
C LEU A 327 -3.92 12.21 -1.01
N ILE A 328 -5.02 12.28 -1.74
CA ILE A 328 -5.56 13.53 -2.29
C ILE A 328 -6.96 13.74 -1.76
N LYS A 329 -7.24 14.95 -1.30
CA LYS A 329 -8.58 15.42 -0.98
C LYS A 329 -8.88 16.69 -1.76
N GLU A 330 -9.90 16.64 -2.59
CA GLU A 330 -10.35 17.79 -3.38
C GLU A 330 -11.67 18.29 -2.81
N GLU A 331 -11.73 19.58 -2.52
CA GLU A 331 -12.94 20.28 -2.06
C GLU A 331 -13.11 21.57 -2.90
N ARG A 332 -14.07 21.57 -3.81
CA ARG A 332 -14.33 22.70 -4.74
C ARG A 332 -13.07 23.07 -5.54
N ASN A 333 -12.45 24.21 -5.21
CA ASN A 333 -11.25 24.74 -5.89
C ASN A 333 -9.99 24.56 -5.04
N ASN A 334 -9.99 23.62 -4.11
CA ASN A 334 -8.90 23.42 -3.17
C ASN A 334 -8.46 21.95 -3.16
N ARG A 335 -7.20 21.70 -3.50
CA ARG A 335 -6.61 20.37 -3.53
C ARG A 335 -5.58 20.22 -2.42
N GLY A 336 -5.88 19.38 -1.44
CA GLY A 336 -4.94 18.99 -0.40
C GLY A 336 -4.18 17.73 -0.78
N LEU A 337 -2.87 17.79 -0.76
CA LEU A 337 -1.97 16.63 -0.84
C LEU A 337 -1.54 16.26 0.59
N TYR A 338 -1.57 14.97 0.89
CA TYR A 338 -1.17 14.43 2.19
C TYR A 338 -0.19 13.28 2.00
N LEU A 339 0.87 13.24 2.80
CA LEU A 339 1.77 12.11 2.92
C LEU A 339 1.67 11.54 4.34
N LEU A 340 1.25 10.28 4.45
CA LEU A 340 1.27 9.53 5.69
C LEU A 340 2.58 8.76 5.75
N PHE A 341 3.35 8.88 6.84
CA PHE A 341 4.69 8.31 6.92
C PHE A 341 5.17 8.16 8.36
N ARG A 342 6.32 7.51 8.52
CA ARG A 342 7.17 7.45 9.71
C ARG A 342 8.54 8.01 9.37
N ASP A 343 9.17 8.71 10.30
CA ASP A 343 10.51 9.24 10.17
C ASP A 343 11.26 9.18 11.52
N ASN A 344 12.52 8.74 11.52
CA ASN A 344 13.35 8.72 12.72
C ASN A 344 13.63 10.11 13.28
N GLU A 345 13.71 11.16 12.44
CA GLU A 345 13.79 12.56 12.88
C GLU A 345 12.56 13.00 13.71
N ARG A 346 11.45 12.25 13.58
CA ARG A 346 10.20 12.45 14.32
C ARG A 346 9.94 11.34 15.35
N GLN A 347 10.99 10.68 15.83
CA GLN A 347 10.91 9.60 16.84
C GLN A 347 10.05 8.41 16.38
N ASN A 348 10.02 8.12 15.11
CA ASN A 348 9.23 7.03 14.51
C ASN A 348 7.72 7.07 14.87
N LYS A 349 7.16 8.25 15.02
CA LYS A 349 5.71 8.46 15.19
C LYS A 349 4.99 8.34 13.83
N VAL A 350 3.69 8.07 13.87
CA VAL A 350 2.85 8.29 12.69
C VAL A 350 2.79 9.78 12.44
N SER A 351 3.25 10.21 11.29
CA SER A 351 3.29 11.61 10.88
C SER A 351 2.50 11.82 9.60
N LEU A 352 1.94 13.00 9.47
CA LEU A 352 1.22 13.46 8.28
C LEU A 352 1.83 14.77 7.80
N ALA A 353 2.42 14.76 6.61
CA ALA A 353 2.76 15.97 5.90
C ALA A 353 1.59 16.38 5.01
N TYR A 354 1.35 17.67 4.88
CA TYR A 354 0.31 18.19 4.00
C TYR A 354 0.74 19.47 3.30
N SER A 355 0.25 19.65 2.10
CA SER A 355 0.48 20.80 1.25
C SER A 355 -0.76 21.10 0.44
N ASN A 356 -0.93 22.36 0.08
CA ASN A 356 -1.92 22.81 -0.87
C ASN A 356 -1.21 23.39 -2.11
N PRO A 357 -1.03 22.60 -3.17
CA PRO A 357 -0.30 23.03 -4.35
C PRO A 357 -0.98 24.19 -5.10
N ASP A 358 -2.29 24.37 -4.94
CA ASP A 358 -3.06 25.43 -5.59
C ASP A 358 -2.87 26.80 -4.91
N ILE A 359 -2.35 26.82 -3.66
CA ILE A 359 -2.08 28.05 -2.90
C ILE A 359 -0.58 28.27 -2.75
N ASN A 360 0.12 27.31 -2.21
CA ASN A 360 1.57 27.32 -2.06
C ASN A 360 2.08 25.88 -1.91
N ASN A 361 3.24 25.56 -2.46
CA ASN A 361 3.85 24.24 -2.38
C ASN A 361 4.63 24.00 -1.07
N LYS A 362 4.30 24.72 0.02
CA LYS A 362 4.97 24.51 1.30
C LYS A 362 4.34 23.36 2.05
N TRP A 363 5.18 22.42 2.47
CA TRP A 363 4.77 21.30 3.28
C TRP A 363 4.78 21.65 4.76
N LYS A 364 3.73 21.27 5.46
CA LYS A 364 3.64 21.29 6.92
C LYS A 364 3.53 19.87 7.43
N VAL A 365 4.10 19.60 8.60
CA VAL A 365 4.13 18.24 9.17
C VAL A 365 3.56 18.26 10.58
N ILE A 366 2.69 17.31 10.88
CA ILE A 366 2.14 17.05 12.22
C ILE A 366 2.35 15.59 12.61
N ASP A 367 2.51 15.33 13.90
CA ASP A 367 2.51 13.99 14.46
C ASP A 367 1.09 13.60 14.85
N LEU A 368 0.65 12.44 14.40
CA LEU A 368 -0.67 11.88 14.67
C LEU A 368 -0.70 11.02 15.93
N THR A 369 0.47 10.51 16.37
CA THR A 369 0.65 9.74 17.61
C THR A 369 1.65 10.42 18.52
N THR A 370 1.57 10.12 19.81
CA THR A 370 2.55 10.59 20.81
C THR A 370 3.71 9.61 20.98
N ASN A 371 3.45 8.32 20.80
CA ASN A 371 4.41 7.25 20.99
C ASN A 371 5.05 6.82 19.66
N THR A 372 6.26 6.27 19.75
CA THR A 372 6.94 5.58 18.65
C THR A 372 6.17 4.33 18.23
N LEU A 373 6.22 4.00 16.92
CA LEU A 373 5.74 2.74 16.38
C LEU A 373 6.86 1.87 15.82
N GLY A 374 8.12 2.13 16.22
CA GLY A 374 9.28 1.38 15.74
C GLY A 374 9.43 1.46 14.22
N GLU A 375 9.45 0.30 13.56
CA GLU A 375 9.67 0.20 12.11
C GLU A 375 8.36 0.09 11.30
N TRP A 376 7.27 0.64 11.83
CA TRP A 376 5.97 0.69 11.17
C TRP A 376 6.04 1.42 9.81
N GLU A 377 5.28 0.94 8.85
CA GLU A 377 5.02 1.60 7.57
C GLU A 377 3.51 1.81 7.36
N PRO A 378 3.10 2.85 6.61
CA PRO A 378 1.69 3.19 6.43
C PRO A 378 0.88 2.09 5.74
N ASN A 379 -0.30 1.85 6.29
CA ASN A 379 -1.38 1.10 5.66
C ASN A 379 -2.71 1.66 6.17
N TYR A 380 -3.60 2.06 5.28
CA TYR A 380 -4.87 2.68 5.62
C TYR A 380 -6.04 2.04 4.87
N ASP A 381 -7.24 2.32 5.31
CA ASP A 381 -8.47 1.84 4.67
C ASP A 381 -8.75 2.63 3.39
N ILE A 382 -8.25 2.13 2.26
CA ILE A 382 -8.38 2.77 0.95
C ILE A 382 -9.85 2.93 0.57
N ASN A 383 -10.68 1.91 0.77
CA ASN A 383 -12.09 1.95 0.43
C ASN A 383 -12.87 3.00 1.24
N LEU A 384 -12.53 3.17 2.52
CA LEU A 384 -13.12 4.18 3.37
C LEU A 384 -12.69 5.59 2.96
N TRP A 385 -11.41 5.75 2.64
CA TRP A 385 -10.87 7.00 2.14
C TRP A 385 -11.52 7.41 0.82
N GLU A 386 -11.54 6.51 -0.16
CA GLU A 386 -12.09 6.84 -1.48
C GLU A 386 -13.59 7.20 -1.42
N LYS A 387 -14.37 6.44 -0.65
CA LYS A 387 -15.82 6.63 -0.56
C LYS A 387 -16.27 7.75 0.38
N GLN A 388 -15.53 8.02 1.45
CA GLN A 388 -15.97 8.92 2.54
C GLN A 388 -14.92 9.97 2.93
N LYS A 389 -13.73 9.93 2.36
CA LYS A 389 -12.56 10.75 2.73
C LYS A 389 -12.26 10.73 4.23
N LYS A 390 -12.50 9.56 4.87
CA LYS A 390 -12.12 9.28 6.27
C LYS A 390 -10.84 8.48 6.30
N LEU A 391 -9.86 8.95 7.06
CA LEU A 391 -8.57 8.30 7.18
C LEU A 391 -8.52 7.43 8.44
N HIS A 392 -8.58 6.10 8.23
CA HIS A 392 -8.37 5.08 9.25
C HIS A 392 -7.09 4.33 8.95
N VAL A 393 -6.15 4.33 9.86
CA VAL A 393 -4.78 3.82 9.69
C VAL A 393 -4.57 2.61 10.57
N PHE A 394 -4.02 1.53 10.01
CA PHE A 394 -3.52 0.39 10.78
C PHE A 394 -2.23 0.78 11.46
N VAL A 395 -2.16 0.66 12.77
CA VAL A 395 -0.97 0.98 13.56
C VAL A 395 -0.60 -0.15 14.51
N GLN A 396 0.69 -0.45 14.56
CA GLN A 396 1.29 -1.40 15.50
C GLN A 396 2.75 -1.01 15.73
N ASN A 397 3.22 -1.08 16.96
CA ASN A 397 4.66 -0.95 17.25
C ASN A 397 5.35 -2.26 16.89
N VAL A 398 6.28 -2.22 15.94
CA VAL A 398 7.03 -3.39 15.48
C VAL A 398 8.53 -3.09 15.42
N ASN A 399 9.32 -4.13 15.52
CA ASN A 399 10.75 -4.07 15.25
C ASN A 399 11.04 -4.66 13.87
N GLN A 400 12.15 -4.23 13.27
CA GLN A 400 12.71 -4.82 12.06
C GLN A 400 14.22 -4.76 12.17
N VAL A 401 14.88 -5.89 12.04
CA VAL A 401 16.34 -5.92 11.83
C VAL A 401 16.65 -5.61 10.37
N ASP A 402 17.86 -5.15 10.09
CA ASP A 402 18.27 -4.91 8.72
C ASP A 402 18.55 -6.23 7.99
N GLY A 403 17.91 -6.45 6.86
CA GLY A 403 17.90 -7.72 6.13
C GLY A 403 16.86 -8.71 6.65
N GLU A 404 17.12 -10.00 6.47
CA GLU A 404 16.28 -11.07 7.02
C GLU A 404 16.68 -11.40 8.46
N GLY A 405 15.70 -11.53 9.33
CA GLY A 405 15.93 -11.86 10.74
C GLY A 405 14.81 -11.40 11.66
N LEU A 406 14.96 -11.78 12.93
CA LEU A 406 13.98 -11.47 13.97
C LEU A 406 14.61 -10.68 15.11
N SER A 407 13.90 -9.69 15.60
CA SER A 407 14.17 -9.09 16.91
C SER A 407 13.60 -9.99 18.01
N LYS A 408 13.88 -9.62 19.26
CA LYS A 408 13.23 -10.21 20.44
C LYS A 408 12.29 -9.17 21.02
N SER A 409 10.99 -9.32 20.76
CA SER A 409 9.96 -8.44 21.31
C SER A 409 8.71 -9.24 21.63
N GLU A 410 7.99 -8.78 22.66
CA GLU A 410 6.67 -9.33 22.99
C GLU A 410 5.66 -8.89 21.93
N PRO A 411 4.59 -9.65 21.69
CA PRO A 411 3.50 -9.26 20.82
C PRO A 411 2.93 -7.89 21.22
N THR A 412 2.68 -7.02 20.25
CA THR A 412 2.21 -5.66 20.53
C THR A 412 0.78 -5.45 20.07
N MET A 413 0.10 -4.51 20.73
CA MET A 413 -1.30 -4.18 20.43
C MET A 413 -1.42 -3.50 19.07
N ILE A 414 -2.19 -4.13 18.19
CA ILE A 414 -2.66 -3.55 16.93
C ILE A 414 -3.82 -2.62 17.24
N ARG A 415 -3.82 -1.44 16.61
CA ARG A 415 -4.90 -0.46 16.71
C ARG A 415 -5.28 0.07 15.34
N VAL A 416 -6.50 0.58 15.25
CA VAL A 416 -6.92 1.44 14.15
C VAL A 416 -6.93 2.87 14.67
N LEU A 417 -6.11 3.72 14.06
CA LEU A 417 -6.03 5.15 14.32
C LEU A 417 -7.02 5.88 13.40
N GLU A 418 -8.08 6.43 13.98
CA GLU A 418 -9.08 7.24 13.27
C GLU A 418 -8.67 8.71 13.32
N ILE A 419 -8.43 9.30 12.17
CA ILE A 419 -8.09 10.73 12.04
C ILE A 419 -9.38 11.52 11.91
N ASN A 420 -9.73 12.24 12.96
CA ASN A 420 -11.01 12.96 13.03
C ASN A 420 -11.04 14.21 12.14
N GLN A 421 -9.90 14.85 11.94
CA GLN A 421 -9.78 16.05 11.12
C GLN A 421 -8.42 16.09 10.43
N LEU A 422 -8.44 16.25 9.14
CA LEU A 422 -7.22 16.52 8.36
C LEU A 422 -6.89 18.01 8.45
N PRO A 423 -5.59 18.37 8.51
CA PRO A 423 -5.16 19.75 8.44
C PRO A 423 -5.54 20.37 7.07
N LYS A 424 -5.69 21.69 7.07
CA LYS A 424 -6.02 22.50 5.87
C LYS A 424 -4.88 23.45 5.51
#